data_778757bd1936d04cb62fdc48a9d9f0e4
#
_entry.id   778757bd1936d04cb62fdc48a9d9f0e4
#
_cell.length_a   1.000
_cell.length_b   1.000
_cell.length_c   1.000
_cell.angle_alpha   90.00
_cell.angle_beta   90.00
_cell.angle_gamma   90.00
#
_symmetry.space_group_name_H-M   'P 1'
#
loop_
_entity.id
_entity.type
_entity.pdbx_description
1 polymer ?
#
loop_
_entity_poly.entity_id
_entity_poly.type
_entity_poly.pdbx_seq_one_letter_code
_entity_poly.pdbx_strand_id
1 'polypeptide(L)'
;DDEQEVQMIGVEVTGGLKKDRELADEIVWWCMDMLMPRHRNLDVTVKFTKTFEDGAQGFCYQGDDDRDFTIEVDHRLSRATSKEEFIECIMHEMVHVWQGATGRIKDKFRGGYKKLWKCKDGKYRNYLNTAYEKQPWEVEAYKMQGPLTKAFMEEYGVK
;
A
#
# COMPACT_ATOMS: atom_id res chain seq x y z
N ASP A 1 -27.40 -6.02 -15.23
CA ASP A 1 -27.43 -7.42 -14.93
C ASP A 1 -26.51 -7.73 -13.78
N ASP A 2 -26.99 -8.51 -12.81
CA ASP A 2 -26.25 -8.84 -11.61
C ASP A 2 -24.91 -9.52 -11.90
N GLU A 3 -24.83 -10.25 -12.98
CA GLU A 3 -23.60 -10.88 -13.41
C GLU A 3 -22.52 -9.88 -13.77
N GLN A 4 -22.89 -8.66 -14.10
CA GLN A 4 -21.99 -7.60 -14.47
C GLN A 4 -21.37 -6.93 -13.23
N GLU A 5 -21.91 -7.18 -12.07
CA GLU A 5 -21.42 -6.62 -10.81
C GLU A 5 -20.42 -7.52 -10.11
N VAL A 6 -19.92 -8.50 -10.83
CA VAL A 6 -18.83 -9.34 -10.31
C VAL A 6 -17.67 -8.44 -9.93
N GLN A 7 -17.14 -8.71 -8.77
CA GLN A 7 -16.00 -7.99 -8.25
C GLN A 7 -14.89 -7.81 -9.26
N MET A 8 -14.47 -6.57 -9.41
CA MET A 8 -13.36 -6.21 -10.28
C MET A 8 -12.13 -5.90 -9.43
N ILE A 9 -11.81 -6.78 -8.49
CA ILE A 9 -10.54 -6.66 -7.78
C ILE A 9 -9.45 -7.09 -8.75
N GLY A 10 -8.58 -6.15 -9.11
CA GLY A 10 -7.45 -6.41 -9.95
C GLY A 10 -6.15 -6.26 -9.20
N VAL A 11 -5.29 -7.25 -9.30
CA VAL A 11 -3.91 -7.15 -8.81
C VAL A 11 -3.00 -7.42 -9.98
N GLU A 12 -2.15 -6.46 -10.31
CA GLU A 12 -1.17 -6.58 -11.36
C GLU A 12 0.22 -6.30 -10.80
N VAL A 13 1.17 -7.17 -11.05
CA VAL A 13 2.54 -7.00 -10.58
C VAL A 13 3.48 -7.08 -11.77
N THR A 14 4.28 -6.05 -11.99
CA THR A 14 5.16 -5.94 -13.14
C THR A 14 6.60 -5.61 -12.77
N GLY A 15 7.52 -5.98 -13.64
CA GLY A 15 8.94 -5.68 -13.47
C GLY A 15 9.66 -6.63 -12.50
N GLY A 16 10.95 -6.43 -12.39
CA GLY A 16 11.78 -7.20 -11.46
C GLY A 16 11.86 -8.69 -11.76
N LEU A 17 12.22 -9.47 -10.75
CA LEU A 17 12.35 -10.92 -10.86
C LEU A 17 11.00 -11.61 -10.69
N LYS A 18 10.79 -12.71 -11.37
CA LYS A 18 9.55 -13.48 -11.28
C LYS A 18 9.21 -13.86 -9.83
N LYS A 19 10.19 -14.35 -9.07
CA LYS A 19 9.97 -14.74 -7.66
C LYS A 19 9.50 -13.55 -6.80
N ASP A 20 10.00 -12.37 -7.11
CA ASP A 20 9.61 -11.15 -6.37
C ASP A 20 8.18 -10.74 -6.73
N ARG A 21 7.82 -10.85 -8.01
CA ARG A 21 6.44 -10.58 -8.44
C ARG A 21 5.45 -11.56 -7.81
N GLU A 22 5.79 -12.83 -7.76
CA GLU A 22 4.92 -13.86 -7.16
C GLU A 22 4.71 -13.61 -5.68
N LEU A 23 5.78 -13.27 -4.95
CA LEU A 23 5.68 -12.96 -3.53
C LEU A 23 4.89 -11.69 -3.30
N ALA A 24 5.13 -10.65 -4.09
CA ALA A 24 4.37 -9.39 -3.98
C ALA A 24 2.88 -9.62 -4.23
N ASP A 25 2.54 -10.42 -5.23
CA ASP A 25 1.15 -10.77 -5.52
C ASP A 25 0.48 -11.44 -4.31
N GLU A 26 1.14 -12.40 -3.70
CA GLU A 26 0.64 -13.08 -2.50
C GLU A 26 0.44 -12.10 -1.33
N ILE A 27 1.39 -11.20 -1.12
CA ILE A 27 1.31 -10.20 -0.06
C ILE A 27 0.10 -9.28 -0.27
N VAL A 28 -0.09 -8.80 -1.50
CA VAL A 28 -1.17 -7.88 -1.82
C VAL A 28 -2.53 -8.55 -1.57
N TRP A 29 -2.73 -9.75 -2.08
CA TRP A 29 -3.99 -10.49 -1.88
C TRP A 29 -4.25 -10.75 -0.40
N TRP A 30 -3.21 -11.17 0.33
CA TRP A 30 -3.32 -11.41 1.76
C TRP A 30 -3.73 -10.15 2.52
N CYS A 31 -3.11 -9.01 2.19
CA CYS A 31 -3.45 -7.72 2.80
C CYS A 31 -4.88 -7.30 2.49
N MET A 32 -5.32 -7.49 1.26
CA MET A 32 -6.68 -7.13 0.87
C MET A 32 -7.69 -7.97 1.67
N ASP A 33 -7.44 -9.25 1.84
CA ASP A 33 -8.31 -10.12 2.63
C ASP A 33 -8.28 -9.75 4.12
N MET A 34 -7.12 -9.40 4.64
CA MET A 34 -6.94 -9.11 6.06
C MET A 34 -7.48 -7.72 6.44
N LEU A 35 -7.19 -6.71 5.62
CA LEU A 35 -7.50 -5.31 5.96
C LEU A 35 -8.78 -4.80 5.32
N MET A 36 -9.15 -5.35 4.18
CA MET A 36 -10.23 -4.81 3.35
C MET A 36 -11.15 -5.90 2.78
N PRO A 37 -11.63 -6.85 3.60
CA PRO A 37 -12.37 -7.98 3.05
C PRO A 37 -13.69 -7.59 2.37
N ARG A 38 -14.18 -6.39 2.64
CA ARG A 38 -15.43 -5.89 2.05
C ARG A 38 -15.24 -4.93 0.88
N HIS A 39 -13.98 -4.59 0.58
CA HIS A 39 -13.68 -3.71 -0.55
C HIS A 39 -13.50 -4.56 -1.80
N ARG A 40 -14.46 -4.47 -2.72
CA ARG A 40 -14.58 -5.41 -3.84
C ARG A 40 -14.23 -4.84 -5.19
N ASN A 41 -13.90 -3.55 -5.27
CA ASN A 41 -13.60 -2.87 -6.53
C ASN A 41 -12.27 -2.15 -6.49
N LEU A 42 -11.26 -2.78 -5.89
CA LEU A 42 -9.93 -2.21 -5.83
C LEU A 42 -9.05 -2.72 -6.96
N ASP A 43 -8.28 -1.82 -7.54
CA ASP A 43 -7.21 -2.16 -8.46
C ASP A 43 -5.89 -1.76 -7.82
N VAL A 44 -5.03 -2.74 -7.61
CA VAL A 44 -3.69 -2.50 -7.04
C VAL A 44 -2.65 -2.97 -8.04
N THR A 45 -1.79 -2.06 -8.44
CA THR A 45 -0.68 -2.35 -9.33
C THR A 45 0.62 -2.19 -8.54
N VAL A 46 1.46 -3.23 -8.56
CA VAL A 46 2.80 -3.17 -7.99
C VAL A 46 3.80 -3.14 -9.13
N LYS A 47 4.65 -2.12 -9.15
CA LYS A 47 5.68 -1.96 -10.19
C LYS A 47 7.05 -2.00 -9.55
N PHE A 48 7.86 -2.97 -9.96
CA PHE A 48 9.28 -2.98 -9.61
C PHE A 48 10.00 -2.10 -10.62
N THR A 49 10.55 -0.99 -10.16
CA THR A 49 11.12 0.03 -11.05
C THR A 49 12.60 0.27 -10.81
N LYS A 50 13.25 0.84 -11.82
CA LYS A 50 14.69 1.18 -11.77
C LYS A 50 14.95 2.64 -11.40
N THR A 51 13.89 3.42 -11.17
CA THR A 51 13.99 4.88 -11.08
C THR A 51 13.98 5.43 -9.66
N PHE A 52 14.22 4.60 -8.66
CA PHE A 52 14.26 5.05 -7.27
C PHE A 52 15.55 5.82 -6.97
N GLU A 53 15.39 6.91 -6.22
CA GLU A 53 16.51 7.65 -5.68
C GLU A 53 17.10 6.91 -4.50
N ASP A 54 18.32 7.28 -4.10
CA ASP A 54 19.01 6.67 -2.98
C ASP A 54 18.19 6.78 -1.69
N GLY A 55 18.06 5.66 -1.01
CA GLY A 55 17.36 5.58 0.27
C GLY A 55 15.87 5.31 0.20
N ALA A 56 15.25 5.51 -0.95
CA ALA A 56 13.84 5.18 -1.13
C ALA A 56 13.70 3.70 -1.50
N GLN A 57 12.79 2.97 -0.85
CA GLN A 57 12.54 1.57 -1.13
C GLN A 57 11.20 1.35 -1.84
N GLY A 58 10.22 2.18 -1.55
CA GLY A 58 8.93 2.09 -2.18
C GLY A 58 8.04 3.27 -1.83
N PHE A 59 6.97 3.43 -2.56
CA PHE A 59 5.90 4.35 -2.20
C PHE A 59 4.60 3.97 -2.88
N CYS A 60 3.50 4.49 -2.33
CA CYS A 60 2.15 4.23 -2.79
C CYS A 60 1.50 5.54 -3.23
N TYR A 61 0.79 5.51 -4.34
CA TYR A 61 -0.03 6.64 -4.73
C TYR A 61 -1.37 6.18 -5.29
N GLN A 62 -2.37 7.02 -5.12
CA GLN A 62 -3.71 6.78 -5.60
C GLN A 62 -3.82 7.34 -7.02
N GLY A 63 -4.52 6.61 -7.89
CA GLY A 63 -4.77 7.04 -9.25
C GLY A 63 -5.95 8.01 -9.34
N ASP A 64 -6.43 8.24 -10.57
CA ASP A 64 -7.55 9.15 -10.83
C ASP A 64 -8.84 8.69 -10.18
N ASP A 65 -9.03 7.38 -10.12
CA ASP A 65 -10.15 6.76 -9.43
C ASP A 65 -9.73 6.48 -7.99
N ASP A 66 -10.60 6.70 -7.04
CA ASP A 66 -10.35 6.46 -5.61
C ASP A 66 -10.18 4.97 -5.26
N ARG A 67 -10.31 4.10 -6.25
CA ARG A 67 -10.13 2.64 -6.12
C ARG A 67 -8.87 2.12 -6.76
N ASP A 68 -8.12 3.00 -7.43
CA ASP A 68 -6.87 2.64 -8.09
C ASP A 68 -5.68 3.04 -7.24
N PHE A 69 -4.81 2.08 -6.97
CA PHE A 69 -3.58 2.33 -6.22
C PHE A 69 -2.41 1.73 -6.95
N THR A 70 -1.31 2.45 -6.98
CA THR A 70 -0.05 1.96 -7.51
C THR A 70 1.00 1.98 -6.41
N ILE A 71 1.68 0.87 -6.25
CA ILE A 71 2.83 0.73 -5.36
C ILE A 71 4.05 0.59 -6.25
N GLU A 72 5.02 1.46 -6.07
CA GLU A 72 6.30 1.33 -6.75
C GLU A 72 7.33 0.84 -5.75
N VAL A 73 8.13 -0.14 -6.16
CA VAL A 73 9.15 -0.78 -5.32
C VAL A 73 10.46 -0.79 -6.09
N ASP A 74 11.56 -0.51 -5.41
CA ASP A 74 12.88 -0.60 -6.02
C ASP A 74 13.13 -2.04 -6.48
N HIS A 75 13.46 -2.21 -7.76
CA HIS A 75 13.67 -3.54 -8.35
C HIS A 75 14.82 -4.32 -7.71
N ARG A 76 15.68 -3.63 -6.95
CA ARG A 76 16.83 -4.23 -6.26
C ARG A 76 16.49 -4.65 -4.82
N LEU A 77 15.28 -4.35 -4.35
CA LEU A 77 14.94 -4.49 -2.93
C LEU A 77 15.19 -5.89 -2.39
N SER A 78 14.79 -6.93 -3.12
CA SER A 78 14.96 -8.31 -2.64
C SER A 78 16.43 -8.73 -2.51
N ARG A 79 17.32 -8.10 -3.28
CA ARG A 79 18.76 -8.38 -3.22
C ARG A 79 19.47 -7.50 -2.21
N ALA A 80 18.87 -6.36 -1.86
CA ALA A 80 19.46 -5.39 -0.94
C ALA A 80 19.03 -5.60 0.50
N THR A 81 17.95 -6.36 0.74
CA THR A 81 17.36 -6.54 2.05
C THR A 81 17.10 -8.02 2.33
N SER A 82 16.78 -8.34 3.59
CA SER A 82 16.29 -9.66 3.95
C SER A 82 14.88 -9.87 3.37
N LYS A 83 14.45 -11.13 3.33
CA LYS A 83 13.11 -11.47 2.88
C LYS A 83 12.05 -10.80 3.77
N GLU A 84 12.28 -10.78 5.09
CA GLU A 84 11.39 -10.09 6.02
C GLU A 84 11.29 -8.60 5.72
N GLU A 85 12.39 -7.92 5.48
CA GLU A 85 12.41 -6.50 5.14
C GLU A 85 11.72 -6.23 3.81
N PHE A 86 11.89 -7.10 2.84
CA PHE A 86 11.20 -7.03 1.55
C PHE A 86 9.68 -7.08 1.75
N ILE A 87 9.21 -8.05 2.53
CA ILE A 87 7.79 -8.21 2.84
C ILE A 87 7.29 -6.98 3.58
N GLU A 88 8.04 -6.52 4.57
CA GLU A 88 7.67 -5.37 5.39
C GLU A 88 7.52 -4.10 4.57
N CYS A 89 8.39 -3.89 3.58
CA CYS A 89 8.28 -2.75 2.68
C CYS A 89 6.95 -2.76 1.93
N ILE A 90 6.56 -3.90 1.38
CA ILE A 90 5.28 -4.02 0.66
C ILE A 90 4.10 -3.88 1.63
N MET A 91 4.20 -4.44 2.83
CA MET A 91 3.18 -4.27 3.88
C MET A 91 2.96 -2.81 4.21
N HIS A 92 4.04 -2.05 4.36
CA HIS A 92 3.95 -0.61 4.62
C HIS A 92 3.13 0.10 3.54
N GLU A 93 3.41 -0.18 2.27
CA GLU A 93 2.68 0.44 1.16
C GLU A 93 1.23 -0.05 1.12
N MET A 94 0.96 -1.29 1.45
CA MET A 94 -0.41 -1.81 1.52
C MET A 94 -1.23 -1.16 2.64
N VAL A 95 -0.60 -0.75 3.74
CA VAL A 95 -1.28 0.06 4.75
C VAL A 95 -1.77 1.37 4.13
N HIS A 96 -0.96 2.00 3.28
CA HIS A 96 -1.40 3.21 2.58
C HIS A 96 -2.57 2.95 1.63
N VAL A 97 -2.59 1.81 0.95
CA VAL A 97 -3.76 1.42 0.14
C VAL A 97 -5.01 1.34 1.03
N TRP A 98 -4.90 0.69 2.16
CA TRP A 98 -5.99 0.58 3.12
C TRP A 98 -6.45 1.94 3.64
N GLN A 99 -5.52 2.82 3.97
CA GLN A 99 -5.83 4.18 4.42
C GLN A 99 -6.61 4.96 3.35
N GLY A 100 -6.18 4.88 2.11
CA GLY A 100 -6.86 5.55 0.99
C GLY A 100 -8.22 4.92 0.70
N ALA A 101 -8.28 3.61 0.61
CA ALA A 101 -9.51 2.89 0.27
C ALA A 101 -10.60 3.05 1.34
N THR A 102 -10.22 3.16 2.61
CA THR A 102 -11.18 3.30 3.71
C THR A 102 -11.48 4.76 4.08
N GLY A 103 -10.90 5.70 3.36
CA GLY A 103 -11.16 7.13 3.59
C GLY A 103 -10.47 7.71 4.84
N ARG A 104 -9.48 7.03 5.39
CA ARG A 104 -8.67 7.57 6.50
C ARG A 104 -7.79 8.72 6.03
N ILE A 105 -7.35 8.64 4.79
CA ILE A 105 -6.57 9.68 4.12
C ILE A 105 -7.31 10.10 2.84
N LYS A 106 -7.31 11.39 2.55
CA LYS A 106 -7.93 11.94 1.33
C LYS A 106 -7.06 13.03 0.75
N ASP A 107 -6.90 12.99 -0.57
CA ASP A 107 -6.26 14.07 -1.31
C ASP A 107 -7.35 15.04 -1.79
N LYS A 108 -7.10 16.33 -1.61
CA LYS A 108 -8.00 17.37 -2.06
C LYS A 108 -7.21 18.38 -2.87
N PHE A 109 -7.63 18.60 -4.11
CA PHE A 109 -6.89 19.45 -5.05
C PHE A 109 -7.53 20.83 -5.25
N ARG A 110 -8.82 20.95 -5.02
CA ARG A 110 -9.53 22.20 -5.20
C ARG A 110 -9.11 23.23 -4.13
N GLY A 111 -8.68 24.40 -4.57
CA GLY A 111 -8.19 25.44 -3.68
C GLY A 111 -6.76 25.21 -3.20
N GLY A 112 -5.98 24.42 -3.95
CA GLY A 112 -4.64 24.02 -3.58
C GLY A 112 -4.60 22.62 -3.00
N TYR A 113 -3.51 21.91 -3.21
CA TYR A 113 -3.38 20.53 -2.77
C TYR A 113 -3.36 20.43 -1.25
N LYS A 114 -4.19 19.56 -0.72
CA LYS A 114 -4.23 19.21 0.71
C LYS A 114 -4.20 17.71 0.87
N LYS A 115 -3.49 17.24 1.89
CA LYS A 115 -3.50 15.83 2.27
C LYS A 115 -4.18 15.72 3.62
N LEU A 116 -5.39 15.19 3.61
CA LEU A 116 -6.28 15.19 4.76
C LEU A 116 -6.24 13.85 5.48
N TRP A 117 -6.27 13.92 6.79
CA TRP A 117 -6.32 12.74 7.66
C TRP A 117 -7.56 12.82 8.55
N LYS A 118 -8.30 11.72 8.62
CA LYS A 118 -9.49 11.61 9.47
C LYS A 118 -9.06 11.41 10.92
N CYS A 119 -9.29 12.42 11.74
CA CYS A 119 -8.92 12.39 13.14
C CYS A 119 -9.95 11.59 13.96
N LYS A 120 -9.62 11.35 15.23
CA LYS A 120 -10.47 10.57 16.14
C LYS A 120 -11.87 11.16 16.32
N ASP A 121 -12.01 12.48 16.20
CA ASP A 121 -13.30 13.18 16.29
C ASP A 121 -14.10 13.07 14.99
N GLY A 122 -13.61 12.35 13.99
CA GLY A 122 -14.25 12.19 12.68
C GLY A 122 -14.03 13.33 11.70
N LYS A 123 -13.32 14.37 12.12
CA LYS A 123 -13.02 15.50 11.24
C LYS A 123 -11.71 15.32 10.51
N TYR A 124 -11.66 15.80 9.26
CA TYR A 124 -10.45 15.78 8.45
C TYR A 124 -9.62 17.03 8.70
N ARG A 125 -8.31 16.84 8.85
CA ARG A 125 -7.35 17.93 9.00
C ARG A 125 -6.21 17.76 8.02
N ASN A 126 -5.66 18.88 7.56
CA ASN A 126 -4.56 18.89 6.59
C ASN A 126 -3.22 18.74 7.29
N TYR A 127 -2.48 17.70 6.91
CA TYR A 127 -1.14 17.42 7.45
C TYR A 127 -0.06 17.47 6.36
N LEU A 128 -0.37 18.10 5.22
CA LEU A 128 0.55 18.12 4.06
C LEU A 128 1.95 18.63 4.42
N ASN A 129 2.03 19.68 5.24
CA ASN A 129 3.31 20.32 5.58
C ASN A 129 3.91 19.77 6.88
N THR A 130 3.50 18.61 7.30
CA THR A 130 4.04 17.96 8.51
C THR A 130 5.29 17.18 8.15
N ALA A 131 6.30 17.20 9.01
CA ALA A 131 7.51 16.40 8.83
C ALA A 131 7.15 14.92 8.64
N TYR A 132 7.87 14.23 7.77
CA TYR A 132 7.58 12.85 7.36
C TYR A 132 7.29 11.93 8.56
N GLU A 133 8.18 11.91 9.54
CA GLU A 133 8.07 11.03 10.71
C GLU A 133 6.89 11.37 11.63
N LYS A 134 6.25 12.51 11.43
CA LYS A 134 5.09 12.96 12.22
C LYS A 134 3.80 12.93 11.43
N GLN A 135 3.85 12.59 10.15
CA GLN A 135 2.64 12.45 9.33
C GLN A 135 1.83 11.28 9.88
N PRO A 136 0.55 11.48 10.20
CA PRO A 136 -0.24 10.42 10.86
C PRO A 136 -0.37 9.14 10.04
N TRP A 137 -0.42 9.25 8.73
CA TRP A 137 -0.47 8.07 7.85
C TRP A 137 0.83 7.27 7.89
N GLU A 138 1.99 7.93 8.04
CA GLU A 138 3.27 7.22 8.18
C GLU A 138 3.41 6.61 9.57
N VAL A 139 3.02 7.34 10.61
CA VAL A 139 3.03 6.82 11.98
C VAL A 139 2.20 5.53 12.06
N GLU A 140 1.02 5.52 11.49
CA GLU A 140 0.15 4.34 11.46
C GLU A 140 0.77 3.20 10.64
N ALA A 141 1.31 3.50 9.46
CA ALA A 141 1.92 2.49 8.61
C ALA A 141 3.12 1.83 9.27
N TYR A 142 4.00 2.60 9.89
CA TYR A 142 5.15 2.05 10.62
C TYR A 142 4.72 1.20 11.80
N LYS A 143 3.63 1.57 12.46
CA LYS A 143 3.10 0.80 13.58
C LYS A 143 2.50 -0.54 13.15
N MET A 144 1.88 -0.57 11.98
CA MET A 144 1.18 -1.77 11.49
C MET A 144 2.07 -2.73 10.71
N GLN A 145 3.11 -2.25 10.06
CA GLN A 145 3.91 -3.07 9.14
C GLN A 145 4.56 -4.28 9.80
N GLY A 146 5.08 -4.15 11.00
CA GLY A 146 5.74 -5.24 11.72
C GLY A 146 4.78 -6.38 12.07
N PRO A 147 3.69 -6.10 12.78
CA PRO A 147 2.68 -7.13 13.09
C PRO A 147 2.10 -7.81 11.85
N LEU A 148 1.83 -7.05 10.79
CA LEU A 148 1.32 -7.61 9.53
C LEU A 148 2.33 -8.54 8.88
N THR A 149 3.59 -8.13 8.83
CA THR A 149 4.67 -8.95 8.27
C THR A 149 4.80 -10.27 9.04
N LYS A 150 4.78 -10.19 10.36
CA LYS A 150 4.87 -11.37 11.20
C LYS A 150 3.70 -12.33 10.95
N ALA A 151 2.48 -11.81 10.90
CA ALA A 151 1.30 -12.62 10.65
C ALA A 151 1.34 -13.29 9.27
N PHE A 152 1.76 -12.56 8.25
CA PHE A 152 1.91 -13.12 6.90
C PHE A 152 2.95 -14.24 6.88
N MET A 153 4.10 -14.01 7.47
CA MET A 153 5.19 -14.99 7.48
C MET A 153 4.80 -16.27 8.23
N GLU A 154 4.07 -16.14 9.32
CA GLU A 154 3.57 -17.29 10.06
C GLU A 154 2.59 -18.10 9.22
N GLU A 155 1.65 -17.44 8.55
CA GLU A 155 0.63 -18.11 7.74
C GLU A 155 1.21 -18.82 6.52
N TYR A 156 2.19 -18.19 5.85
CA TYR A 156 2.80 -18.75 4.64
C TYR A 156 4.05 -19.58 4.90
N GLY A 157 4.43 -19.76 6.17
CA GLY A 157 5.62 -20.55 6.52
C GLY A 157 6.93 -19.99 6.00
N VAL A 158 6.99 -18.68 5.82
CA VAL A 158 8.20 -18.01 5.36
C VAL A 158 9.23 -17.94 6.47
N LYS A 159 10.46 -18.28 6.14
CA LYS A 159 11.58 -18.24 7.10
C LYS A 159 12.59 -17.18 6.73
#